data_b3145df9cb39ccaea2fed5fbee933210
#
_entry.id   b3145df9cb39ccaea2fed5fbee933210
#
_cell.length_a   1.000
_cell.length_b   1.000
_cell.length_c   1.000
_cell.angle_alpha   90.00
_cell.angle_beta   90.00
_cell.angle_gamma   90.00
#
_symmetry.space_group_name_H-M   'P 1'
#
loop_
_entity.id
_entity.type
_entity.pdbx_description
1 polymer ?
#
loop_
_entity_poly.entity_id
_entity_poly.type
_entity_poly.pdbx_seq_one_letter_code
_entity_poly.pdbx_strand_id
1 'polypeptide(L)'
;LRHIFYIFIYLNIYTLLIATAEAQDLYLEINTSTPLSESLKDSLEIGVTFRDYTSLQQEADSLQYRFHYMGFIEATLESLQKKNDSTYTAQYILGEKFRHLKIYYRPGQFSKKELLQITNEVEDEHIILPFAAVEPSLVKLNSLKTTKGNAFARISLSEFRKEGPDVIAVNLLLEEGAVRQIDSIAVKGYEKFPKSFLKHYAGIKKGKPFNRNKLNKQNDILNSLGFVNTLKAPEVLFGKEKTTVYFYLEKRNHNLFDGILGFATNEETNRLQFNGYLNLELNNNLNFGEQLLVNYKADGNEQQNFRARTKLPYLFGSPMGVELELKIFKRDSTFVTTDQIARVTYQITPPSSAYVGYKASESSNLLDEALAGNAVEDYAAKFFVSGLQFVKTQNDPLFPSKTNVALDAEFGTREFSSNKEDQTRLSLWAATIFELNYNNSVFIQNNTSVILSDTFLTNELYRFGGINSIRGFNENSIDATLYAVINTEYRYRFSQGFYLHSIIDVGYFENEINQLEQQLYSFGIGLGLLTKTGLLKFSFANGIFENQNFNLSNTKIHLSLTSRF
;
A
#
# COMPACT_ATOMS: atom_id res chain seq x y z
N LEU A 1 -2.34 -13.54 67.04
CA LEU A 1 -1.80 -14.39 65.96
C LEU A 1 -2.79 -15.51 65.57
N ARG A 2 -3.40 -16.24 66.58
CA ARG A 2 -4.30 -17.37 66.28
C ARG A 2 -5.61 -16.95 65.60
N HIS A 3 -6.18 -15.79 65.91
CA HIS A 3 -7.38 -15.25 65.23
C HIS A 3 -7.10 -14.72 63.78
N ILE A 4 -5.93 -14.17 63.54
CA ILE A 4 -5.52 -13.71 62.19
C ILE A 4 -5.33 -14.90 61.25
N PHE A 5 -4.82 -16.04 61.79
CA PHE A 5 -4.64 -17.26 61.00
C PHE A 5 -5.98 -17.88 60.59
N TYR A 6 -7.01 -17.86 61.47
CA TYR A 6 -8.35 -18.33 61.12
C TYR A 6 -9.04 -17.41 60.10
N ILE A 7 -8.86 -16.08 60.17
CA ILE A 7 -9.39 -15.14 59.21
C ILE A 7 -8.73 -15.38 57.82
N PHE A 8 -7.43 -15.67 57.79
CA PHE A 8 -6.72 -15.97 56.54
C PHE A 8 -7.17 -17.29 55.91
N ILE A 9 -7.44 -18.32 56.72
CA ILE A 9 -7.99 -19.59 56.25
C ILE A 9 -9.42 -19.42 55.73
N TYR A 10 -10.29 -18.69 56.44
CA TYR A 10 -11.65 -18.41 56.00
C TYR A 10 -11.67 -17.56 54.72
N LEU A 11 -10.79 -16.60 54.59
CA LEU A 11 -10.68 -15.78 53.37
C LEU A 11 -10.23 -16.61 52.17
N ASN A 12 -9.27 -17.53 52.34
CA ASN A 12 -8.83 -18.43 51.27
C ASN A 12 -9.89 -19.48 50.91
N ILE A 13 -10.65 -19.99 51.86
CA ILE A 13 -11.77 -20.90 51.59
C ILE A 13 -12.90 -20.15 50.84
N TYR A 14 -13.16 -18.89 51.19
CA TYR A 14 -14.16 -18.06 50.52
C TYR A 14 -13.74 -17.70 49.10
N THR A 15 -12.45 -17.41 48.84
CA THR A 15 -11.92 -17.17 47.49
C THR A 15 -11.89 -18.46 46.65
N LEU A 16 -11.67 -19.63 47.27
CA LEU A 16 -11.72 -20.92 46.55
C LEU A 16 -13.16 -21.32 46.17
N LEU A 17 -14.16 -20.95 46.97
CA LEU A 17 -15.58 -21.19 46.67
C LEU A 17 -16.15 -20.26 45.58
N ILE A 18 -15.54 -19.08 45.37
CA ILE A 18 -15.95 -18.16 44.32
C ILE A 18 -15.33 -18.55 42.96
N ALA A 19 -14.22 -19.30 42.92
CA ALA A 19 -13.48 -19.65 41.73
C ALA A 19 -14.06 -20.81 40.90
N THR A 20 -15.18 -21.42 41.31
CA THR A 20 -15.76 -22.58 40.63
C THR A 20 -17.19 -22.40 40.12
N ALA A 21 -17.66 -21.18 39.99
CA ALA A 21 -18.87 -20.91 39.22
C ALA A 21 -18.51 -20.78 37.73
N GLU A 22 -18.08 -21.86 37.11
CA GLU A 22 -18.10 -21.92 35.64
C GLU A 22 -19.57 -21.84 35.22
N ALA A 23 -19.91 -20.79 34.44
CA ALA A 23 -21.23 -20.73 33.85
C ALA A 23 -21.38 -21.93 32.90
N GLN A 24 -22.38 -22.75 33.17
CA GLN A 24 -22.66 -23.95 32.36
C GLN A 24 -22.99 -23.49 30.94
N ASP A 25 -22.23 -23.97 29.94
CA ASP A 25 -22.52 -23.68 28.53
C ASP A 25 -23.93 -24.14 28.16
N LEU A 26 -24.65 -23.30 27.49
CA LEU A 26 -25.98 -23.60 26.97
C LEU A 26 -25.88 -24.13 25.54
N TYR A 27 -26.76 -25.07 25.19
CA TYR A 27 -26.83 -25.73 23.90
C TYR A 27 -28.15 -25.41 23.20
N LEU A 28 -28.13 -25.19 21.91
CA LEU A 28 -29.30 -24.96 21.07
C LEU A 28 -29.57 -26.18 20.19
N GLU A 29 -30.70 -26.81 20.36
CA GLU A 29 -31.25 -27.80 19.42
C GLU A 29 -32.30 -27.14 18.52
N ILE A 30 -32.31 -27.52 17.23
CA ILE A 30 -33.24 -26.99 16.26
C ILE A 30 -34.18 -28.10 15.79
N ASN A 31 -35.45 -27.82 15.92
CA ASN A 31 -36.53 -28.63 15.34
C ASN A 31 -37.26 -27.82 14.31
N THR A 32 -37.58 -28.46 13.20
CA THR A 32 -38.29 -27.82 12.08
C THR A 32 -39.50 -28.68 11.66
N SER A 33 -40.56 -28.01 11.23
CA SER A 33 -41.79 -28.67 10.75
C SER A 33 -41.57 -29.61 9.57
N THR A 34 -40.53 -29.35 8.78
CA THR A 34 -40.11 -30.21 7.64
C THR A 34 -38.64 -30.60 7.89
N PRO A 35 -38.24 -31.88 7.78
CA PRO A 35 -36.86 -32.29 8.04
C PRO A 35 -35.89 -31.55 7.11
N LEU A 36 -34.85 -30.98 7.70
CA LEU A 36 -33.75 -30.32 6.95
C LEU A 36 -32.80 -31.39 6.41
N SER A 37 -32.37 -31.24 5.16
CA SER A 37 -31.27 -32.06 4.60
C SER A 37 -29.95 -31.73 5.31
N GLU A 38 -29.02 -32.69 5.38
CA GLU A 38 -27.71 -32.49 5.97
C GLU A 38 -26.97 -31.28 5.37
N SER A 39 -27.02 -31.11 4.04
CA SER A 39 -26.42 -29.98 3.33
C SER A 39 -27.03 -28.62 3.71
N LEU A 40 -28.31 -28.60 4.10
CA LEU A 40 -28.96 -27.37 4.60
C LEU A 40 -28.58 -27.07 6.04
N LYS A 41 -28.38 -28.07 6.89
CA LYS A 41 -27.89 -27.88 8.25
C LYS A 41 -26.48 -27.35 8.27
N ASP A 42 -25.60 -27.87 7.41
CA ASP A 42 -24.21 -27.40 7.27
C ASP A 42 -24.16 -25.93 6.81
N SER A 43 -25.04 -25.54 5.88
CA SER A 43 -25.09 -24.16 5.37
C SER A 43 -25.70 -23.14 6.36
N LEU A 44 -26.33 -23.61 7.45
CA LEU A 44 -26.87 -22.72 8.47
C LEU A 44 -25.81 -22.21 9.44
N GLU A 45 -24.61 -22.83 9.48
CA GLU A 45 -23.51 -22.45 10.39
C GLU A 45 -24.00 -22.22 11.85
N ILE A 46 -24.74 -23.19 12.37
CA ILE A 46 -25.41 -23.07 13.67
C ILE A 46 -24.39 -23.03 14.80
N GLY A 47 -24.44 -22.01 15.63
CA GLY A 47 -23.71 -21.98 16.89
C GLY A 47 -24.24 -23.06 17.83
N VAL A 48 -23.37 -23.94 18.33
CA VAL A 48 -23.76 -25.09 19.17
C VAL A 48 -23.74 -24.77 20.66
N THR A 49 -22.84 -23.87 21.10
CA THR A 49 -22.59 -23.52 22.50
C THR A 49 -22.69 -22.04 22.78
N PHE A 50 -23.34 -21.64 23.84
CA PHE A 50 -23.58 -20.25 24.23
C PHE A 50 -23.29 -20.05 25.72
N ARG A 51 -22.71 -18.88 26.06
CA ARG A 51 -22.34 -18.52 27.43
C ARG A 51 -23.54 -18.11 28.30
N ASP A 52 -24.59 -17.61 27.67
CA ASP A 52 -25.80 -17.12 28.34
C ASP A 52 -27.05 -17.27 27.49
N TYR A 53 -28.22 -17.11 28.12
CA TYR A 53 -29.50 -17.21 27.42
C TYR A 53 -29.72 -16.14 26.37
N THR A 54 -29.18 -14.93 26.58
CA THR A 54 -29.35 -13.80 25.64
C THR A 54 -28.66 -14.10 24.31
N SER A 55 -27.44 -14.62 24.34
CA SER A 55 -26.70 -15.01 23.11
C SER A 55 -27.36 -16.20 22.42
N LEU A 56 -27.91 -17.16 23.17
CA LEU A 56 -28.67 -18.28 22.59
C LEU A 56 -29.98 -17.79 21.94
N GLN A 57 -30.72 -16.89 22.59
CA GLN A 57 -31.92 -16.29 22.00
C GLN A 57 -31.61 -15.47 20.74
N GLN A 58 -30.56 -14.66 20.75
CA GLN A 58 -30.11 -13.92 19.56
C GLN A 58 -29.76 -14.85 18.40
N GLU A 59 -29.14 -16.00 18.67
CA GLU A 59 -28.88 -17.00 17.62
C GLU A 59 -30.18 -17.61 17.11
N ALA A 60 -31.11 -18.00 17.99
CA ALA A 60 -32.41 -18.52 17.58
C ALA A 60 -33.19 -17.49 16.73
N ASP A 61 -33.21 -16.22 17.11
CA ASP A 61 -33.85 -15.16 16.30
C ASP A 61 -33.12 -14.99 14.94
N SER A 62 -31.78 -15.06 14.91
CA SER A 62 -31.00 -14.93 13.68
C SER A 62 -31.21 -16.06 12.71
N LEU A 63 -31.45 -17.28 13.18
CA LEU A 63 -31.74 -18.44 12.35
C LEU A 63 -33.04 -18.30 11.53
N GLN A 64 -34.03 -17.62 12.06
CA GLN A 64 -35.24 -17.30 11.29
C GLN A 64 -34.90 -16.48 10.03
N TYR A 65 -34.03 -15.46 10.15
CA TYR A 65 -33.57 -14.67 9.00
C TYR A 65 -32.74 -15.53 8.03
N ARG A 66 -31.89 -16.44 8.53
CA ARG A 66 -31.13 -17.36 7.65
C ARG A 66 -32.06 -18.28 6.87
N PHE A 67 -33.16 -18.76 7.47
CA PHE A 67 -34.18 -19.51 6.72
C PHE A 67 -34.85 -18.66 5.62
N HIS A 68 -35.14 -17.37 5.90
CA HIS A 68 -35.65 -16.46 4.86
C HIS A 68 -34.67 -16.35 3.70
N TYR A 69 -33.35 -16.20 3.97
CA TYR A 69 -32.33 -16.14 2.93
C TYR A 69 -32.23 -17.45 2.09
N MET A 70 -32.57 -18.57 2.69
CA MET A 70 -32.58 -19.85 2.00
C MET A 70 -33.86 -20.10 1.16
N GLY A 71 -34.80 -19.15 1.19
CA GLY A 71 -36.04 -19.19 0.45
C GLY A 71 -37.25 -19.71 1.23
N PHE A 72 -37.16 -19.93 2.53
CA PHE A 72 -38.28 -20.22 3.41
C PHE A 72 -38.83 -18.89 3.98
N ILE A 73 -39.49 -18.11 3.14
CA ILE A 73 -39.94 -16.76 3.47
C ILE A 73 -40.99 -16.69 4.57
N GLU A 74 -41.72 -17.79 4.78
CA GLU A 74 -42.75 -17.94 5.80
C GLU A 74 -42.19 -18.54 7.11
N ALA A 75 -40.86 -18.75 7.17
CA ALA A 75 -40.23 -19.33 8.36
C ALA A 75 -40.44 -18.45 9.60
N THR A 76 -40.95 -19.04 10.66
CA THR A 76 -41.17 -18.38 11.95
C THR A 76 -40.64 -19.25 13.09
N LEU A 77 -40.07 -18.60 14.10
CA LEU A 77 -39.74 -19.23 15.37
C LEU A 77 -41.04 -19.35 16.18
N GLU A 78 -41.57 -20.58 16.28
CA GLU A 78 -42.80 -20.86 17.00
C GLU A 78 -42.57 -20.82 18.55
N SER A 79 -41.48 -21.42 18.99
CA SER A 79 -41.15 -21.43 20.43
C SER A 79 -39.66 -21.70 20.67
N LEU A 80 -39.16 -21.17 21.79
CA LEU A 80 -37.84 -21.49 22.35
C LEU A 80 -38.06 -22.02 23.77
N GLN A 81 -37.92 -23.34 23.96
CA GLN A 81 -38.26 -24.00 25.20
C GLN A 81 -37.02 -24.63 25.84
N LYS A 82 -36.97 -24.57 27.18
CA LYS A 82 -35.93 -25.24 27.97
C LYS A 82 -36.23 -26.75 27.96
N LYS A 83 -35.32 -27.56 27.44
CA LYS A 83 -35.41 -29.04 27.42
C LYS A 83 -34.82 -29.66 28.69
N ASN A 84 -33.69 -29.12 29.16
CA ASN A 84 -33.02 -29.49 30.42
C ASN A 84 -32.19 -28.29 30.90
N ASP A 85 -31.34 -28.48 31.93
CA ASP A 85 -30.62 -27.36 32.56
C ASP A 85 -29.63 -26.64 31.65
N SER A 86 -29.13 -27.29 30.60
CA SER A 86 -28.17 -26.74 29.68
C SER A 86 -28.67 -26.64 28.24
N THR A 87 -29.80 -27.25 27.87
CA THR A 87 -30.25 -27.37 26.49
C THR A 87 -31.59 -26.68 26.27
N TYR A 88 -31.66 -25.87 25.24
CA TYR A 88 -32.89 -25.25 24.74
C TYR A 88 -33.20 -25.78 23.34
N THR A 89 -34.49 -25.95 23.06
CA THR A 89 -34.99 -26.37 21.74
C THR A 89 -35.74 -25.23 21.09
N ALA A 90 -35.30 -24.79 19.93
CA ALA A 90 -35.99 -23.83 19.07
C ALA A 90 -36.83 -24.58 18.04
N GLN A 91 -38.13 -24.32 18.02
CA GLN A 91 -39.09 -24.91 17.08
C GLN A 91 -39.40 -23.93 15.97
N TYR A 92 -39.16 -24.32 14.72
CA TYR A 92 -39.46 -23.48 13.55
C TYR A 92 -40.54 -24.10 12.67
N ILE A 93 -41.44 -23.26 12.21
CA ILE A 93 -42.36 -23.56 11.11
C ILE A 93 -41.76 -22.96 9.85
N LEU A 94 -41.33 -23.79 8.87
CA LEU A 94 -40.55 -23.30 7.74
C LEU A 94 -41.41 -22.80 6.58
N GLY A 95 -42.64 -23.36 6.41
CA GLY A 95 -43.45 -23.08 5.22
C GLY A 95 -42.88 -23.69 3.94
N GLU A 96 -43.30 -23.17 2.79
CA GLU A 96 -42.82 -23.60 1.48
C GLU A 96 -41.43 -23.04 1.18
N LYS A 97 -40.59 -23.80 0.46
CA LYS A 97 -39.30 -23.36 -0.01
C LYS A 97 -39.37 -22.83 -1.42
N PHE A 98 -39.01 -21.56 -1.61
CA PHE A 98 -38.85 -20.95 -2.92
C PHE A 98 -37.38 -20.91 -3.31
N ARG A 99 -37.07 -21.30 -4.56
CA ARG A 99 -35.69 -21.35 -5.06
C ARG A 99 -35.29 -20.09 -5.81
N HIS A 100 -36.24 -19.50 -6.53
CA HIS A 100 -35.96 -18.35 -7.40
C HIS A 100 -36.93 -17.19 -7.11
N LEU A 101 -36.39 -15.98 -7.26
CA LEU A 101 -37.15 -14.76 -7.25
C LEU A 101 -37.17 -14.18 -8.67
N LYS A 102 -38.37 -14.00 -9.24
CA LYS A 102 -38.61 -13.35 -10.52
C LYS A 102 -38.92 -11.89 -10.24
N ILE A 103 -38.00 -11.00 -10.60
CA ILE A 103 -38.06 -9.57 -10.26
C ILE A 103 -38.46 -8.79 -11.50
N TYR A 104 -39.65 -8.24 -11.50
CA TYR A 104 -40.14 -7.34 -12.53
C TYR A 104 -39.62 -5.94 -12.32
N TYR A 105 -39.17 -5.29 -13.39
CA TYR A 105 -38.67 -3.91 -13.35
C TYR A 105 -39.25 -3.10 -14.52
N ARG A 106 -39.30 -1.78 -14.38
CA ARG A 106 -39.78 -0.90 -15.46
C ARG A 106 -38.69 -0.75 -16.53
N PRO A 107 -39.04 -0.82 -17.83
CA PRO A 107 -38.13 -0.54 -18.92
C PRO A 107 -37.42 0.81 -18.74
N GLY A 108 -36.10 0.85 -18.97
CA GLY A 108 -35.29 2.05 -18.82
C GLY A 108 -34.74 2.32 -17.41
N GLN A 109 -35.19 1.62 -16.37
CA GLN A 109 -34.62 1.75 -15.01
C GLN A 109 -33.16 1.29 -14.95
N PHE A 110 -32.85 0.20 -15.64
CA PHE A 110 -31.50 -0.38 -15.73
C PHE A 110 -31.19 -0.74 -17.19
N SER A 111 -29.94 -0.55 -17.59
CA SER A 111 -29.46 -1.05 -18.87
C SER A 111 -29.20 -2.57 -18.80
N LYS A 112 -29.33 -3.27 -19.92
CA LYS A 112 -29.01 -4.71 -20.00
C LYS A 112 -27.59 -5.03 -19.47
N LYS A 113 -26.62 -4.13 -19.73
CA LYS A 113 -25.23 -4.26 -19.21
C LYS A 113 -25.15 -4.18 -17.68
N GLU A 114 -26.03 -3.43 -17.04
CA GLU A 114 -26.09 -3.34 -15.57
C GLU A 114 -26.71 -4.59 -14.97
N LEU A 115 -27.77 -5.11 -15.58
CA LEU A 115 -28.46 -6.33 -15.14
C LEU A 115 -27.60 -7.58 -15.34
N LEU A 116 -26.84 -7.67 -16.44
CA LEU A 116 -25.86 -8.74 -16.66
C LEU A 116 -24.71 -8.78 -15.64
N GLN A 117 -24.56 -7.77 -14.77
CA GLN A 117 -23.59 -7.83 -13.67
C GLN A 117 -24.11 -8.62 -12.46
N ILE A 118 -25.38 -8.97 -12.42
CA ILE A 118 -26.02 -9.65 -11.30
C ILE A 118 -26.62 -11.01 -11.67
N THR A 119 -27.02 -11.19 -12.92
CA THR A 119 -27.56 -12.47 -13.44
C THR A 119 -27.38 -12.58 -14.94
N ASN A 120 -27.30 -13.81 -15.45
CA ASN A 120 -27.33 -14.10 -16.89
C ASN A 120 -28.76 -14.26 -17.42
N GLU A 121 -29.74 -14.40 -16.53
CA GLU A 121 -31.17 -14.59 -16.89
C GLU A 121 -31.86 -13.23 -16.90
N VAL A 122 -31.64 -12.46 -17.98
CA VAL A 122 -32.18 -11.11 -18.18
C VAL A 122 -33.13 -11.11 -19.37
N GLU A 123 -34.40 -10.85 -19.08
CA GLU A 123 -35.46 -10.61 -20.06
C GLU A 123 -35.82 -9.12 -20.13
N ASP A 124 -36.69 -8.73 -21.07
CA ASP A 124 -36.99 -7.31 -21.29
C ASP A 124 -37.71 -6.64 -20.10
N GLU A 125 -38.50 -7.40 -19.33
CA GLU A 125 -39.28 -6.84 -18.21
C GLU A 125 -38.98 -7.49 -16.87
N HIS A 126 -38.17 -8.53 -16.81
CA HIS A 126 -37.82 -9.20 -15.56
C HIS A 126 -36.43 -9.84 -15.57
N ILE A 127 -35.94 -10.11 -14.38
CA ILE A 127 -34.76 -10.93 -14.12
C ILE A 127 -35.12 -12.07 -13.18
N ILE A 128 -34.39 -13.18 -13.27
CA ILE A 128 -34.52 -14.30 -12.34
C ILE A 128 -33.25 -14.42 -11.52
N LEU A 129 -33.42 -14.53 -10.23
CA LEU A 129 -32.30 -14.66 -9.27
C LEU A 129 -32.57 -15.84 -8.32
N PRO A 130 -31.54 -16.64 -7.97
CA PRO A 130 -31.61 -17.52 -6.82
C PRO A 130 -31.87 -16.69 -5.55
N PHE A 131 -32.65 -17.21 -4.63
CA PHE A 131 -33.06 -16.46 -3.42
C PHE A 131 -31.85 -15.89 -2.63
N ALA A 132 -30.79 -16.70 -2.45
CA ALA A 132 -29.56 -16.30 -1.77
C ALA A 132 -28.79 -15.15 -2.47
N ALA A 133 -29.02 -14.96 -3.78
CA ALA A 133 -28.35 -13.91 -4.56
C ALA A 133 -29.16 -12.57 -4.59
N VAL A 134 -30.36 -12.53 -4.05
CA VAL A 134 -31.27 -11.36 -4.18
C VAL A 134 -30.65 -10.14 -3.49
N GLU A 135 -30.33 -10.24 -2.20
CA GLU A 135 -29.81 -9.08 -1.44
C GLU A 135 -28.49 -8.55 -2.01
N PRO A 136 -27.44 -9.38 -2.25
CA PRO A 136 -26.22 -8.90 -2.89
C PRO A 136 -26.48 -8.23 -4.25
N SER A 137 -27.46 -8.73 -5.02
CA SER A 137 -27.82 -8.15 -6.31
C SER A 137 -28.51 -6.80 -6.19
N LEU A 138 -29.43 -6.63 -5.24
CA LEU A 138 -30.07 -5.34 -4.97
C LEU A 138 -29.06 -4.31 -4.46
N VAL A 139 -28.15 -4.70 -3.57
CA VAL A 139 -27.04 -3.84 -3.10
C VAL A 139 -26.17 -3.43 -4.28
N LYS A 140 -25.86 -4.35 -5.19
CA LYS A 140 -25.08 -4.06 -6.40
C LYS A 140 -25.80 -3.07 -7.31
N LEU A 141 -27.10 -3.29 -7.61
CA LEU A 141 -27.91 -2.39 -8.42
C LEU A 141 -28.01 -0.99 -7.80
N ASN A 142 -28.22 -0.91 -6.48
CA ASN A 142 -28.25 0.37 -5.77
C ASN A 142 -26.88 1.07 -5.85
N SER A 143 -25.79 0.33 -5.71
CA SER A 143 -24.43 0.86 -5.87
C SER A 143 -24.21 1.45 -7.27
N LEU A 144 -24.73 0.83 -8.33
CA LEU A 144 -24.64 1.34 -9.71
C LEU A 144 -25.34 2.70 -9.85
N LYS A 145 -26.50 2.90 -9.21
CA LYS A 145 -27.22 4.18 -9.21
C LYS A 145 -26.48 5.25 -8.39
N THR A 146 -26.03 4.89 -7.18
CA THR A 146 -25.32 5.84 -6.31
C THR A 146 -23.97 6.27 -6.90
N THR A 147 -23.28 5.40 -7.66
CA THR A 147 -22.01 5.76 -8.33
C THR A 147 -22.22 6.79 -9.45
N LYS A 148 -23.43 6.87 -10.03
CA LYS A 148 -23.80 7.87 -11.05
C LYS A 148 -24.27 9.21 -10.46
N GLY A 149 -24.18 9.37 -9.14
CA GLY A 149 -24.57 10.61 -8.44
C GLY A 149 -25.97 10.60 -7.85
N ASN A 150 -26.71 9.51 -7.97
CA ASN A 150 -28.01 9.36 -7.32
C ASN A 150 -27.84 8.97 -5.85
N ALA A 151 -27.42 9.94 -5.03
CA ALA A 151 -27.00 9.72 -3.64
C ALA A 151 -28.09 9.13 -2.73
N PHE A 152 -29.34 9.33 -3.10
CA PHE A 152 -30.52 8.93 -2.34
C PHE A 152 -31.30 7.81 -3.01
N ALA A 153 -30.71 7.15 -4.02
CA ALA A 153 -31.36 6.00 -4.64
C ALA A 153 -31.65 4.92 -3.60
N ARG A 154 -32.87 4.43 -3.62
CA ARG A 154 -33.32 3.33 -2.77
C ARG A 154 -34.00 2.28 -3.64
N ILE A 155 -33.61 1.03 -3.49
CA ILE A 155 -34.19 -0.11 -4.16
C ILE A 155 -34.87 -0.97 -3.12
N SER A 156 -36.13 -1.32 -3.37
CA SER A 156 -36.94 -2.22 -2.55
C SER A 156 -37.76 -3.16 -3.43
N LEU A 157 -38.22 -4.24 -2.84
CA LEU A 157 -39.14 -5.19 -3.49
C LEU A 157 -40.53 -5.02 -2.91
N SER A 158 -41.54 -5.15 -3.76
CA SER A 158 -42.93 -5.07 -3.38
C SER A 158 -43.80 -6.06 -4.13
N GLU A 159 -45.05 -6.21 -3.72
CA GLU A 159 -46.06 -7.04 -4.38
C GLU A 159 -45.58 -8.50 -4.60
N PHE A 160 -45.26 -9.18 -3.49
CA PHE A 160 -44.87 -10.56 -3.50
C PHE A 160 -46.03 -11.45 -3.93
N ARG A 161 -45.87 -12.23 -5.01
CA ARG A 161 -46.89 -13.13 -5.59
C ARG A 161 -46.28 -14.49 -5.89
N LYS A 162 -46.97 -15.54 -5.54
CA LYS A 162 -46.57 -16.91 -5.94
C LYS A 162 -46.89 -17.10 -7.43
N GLU A 163 -45.88 -17.36 -8.26
CA GLU A 163 -46.01 -17.57 -9.71
C GLU A 163 -45.78 -19.03 -10.13
N GLY A 164 -45.27 -19.84 -9.23
CA GLY A 164 -45.05 -21.29 -9.46
C GLY A 164 -44.74 -22.01 -8.16
N PRO A 165 -44.46 -23.31 -8.22
CA PRO A 165 -44.13 -24.08 -7.00
C PRO A 165 -42.86 -23.60 -6.32
N ASP A 166 -41.88 -23.11 -7.09
CA ASP A 166 -40.52 -22.73 -6.61
C ASP A 166 -40.21 -21.27 -6.85
N VAL A 167 -41.14 -20.45 -7.38
CA VAL A 167 -40.89 -19.10 -7.86
C VAL A 167 -41.85 -18.10 -7.20
N ILE A 168 -41.27 -17.04 -6.64
CA ILE A 168 -41.99 -15.86 -6.21
C ILE A 168 -41.73 -14.74 -7.22
N ALA A 169 -42.79 -14.09 -7.68
CA ALA A 169 -42.72 -12.88 -8.47
C ALA A 169 -42.81 -11.65 -7.56
N VAL A 170 -42.03 -10.62 -7.83
CA VAL A 170 -41.98 -9.35 -7.10
C VAL A 170 -41.78 -8.18 -8.05
N ASN A 171 -42.23 -7.01 -7.66
CA ASN A 171 -41.94 -5.79 -8.39
C ASN A 171 -40.76 -5.06 -7.74
N LEU A 172 -39.81 -4.62 -8.56
CA LEU A 172 -38.70 -3.77 -8.13
C LEU A 172 -39.16 -2.31 -8.10
N LEU A 173 -39.09 -1.71 -6.92
CA LEU A 173 -39.30 -0.29 -6.72
C LEU A 173 -37.96 0.41 -6.66
N LEU A 174 -37.73 1.34 -7.59
CA LEU A 174 -36.59 2.23 -7.58
C LEU A 174 -37.08 3.66 -7.28
N GLU A 175 -36.72 4.15 -6.13
CA GLU A 175 -36.88 5.56 -5.77
C GLU A 175 -35.58 6.29 -6.15
N GLU A 176 -35.64 7.17 -7.12
CA GLU A 176 -34.51 7.99 -7.54
C GLU A 176 -34.69 9.41 -6.97
N GLY A 177 -33.69 9.88 -6.23
CA GLY A 177 -33.55 11.27 -5.87
C GLY A 177 -32.91 12.10 -6.98
N ALA A 178 -32.74 13.39 -6.75
CA ALA A 178 -31.96 14.22 -7.66
C ALA A 178 -30.50 13.77 -7.76
N VAL A 179 -29.97 13.72 -8.99
CA VAL A 179 -28.56 13.49 -9.21
C VAL A 179 -27.73 14.59 -8.57
N ARG A 180 -26.82 14.24 -7.70
CA ARG A 180 -25.97 15.18 -6.96
C ARG A 180 -24.57 15.22 -7.54
N GLN A 181 -24.04 16.44 -7.62
CA GLN A 181 -22.65 16.70 -8.01
C GLN A 181 -21.91 17.35 -6.83
N ILE A 182 -20.59 17.32 -6.85
CA ILE A 182 -19.77 18.04 -5.88
C ILE A 182 -19.66 19.50 -6.34
N ASP A 183 -20.43 20.40 -5.72
CA ASP A 183 -20.44 21.83 -6.09
C ASP A 183 -19.37 22.61 -5.32
N SER A 184 -19.09 22.21 -4.08
CA SER A 184 -18.13 22.87 -3.21
C SER A 184 -17.31 21.88 -2.41
N ILE A 185 -16.05 22.24 -2.19
CA ILE A 185 -15.11 21.46 -1.39
C ILE A 185 -14.52 22.40 -0.34
N ALA A 186 -14.61 22.03 0.93
CA ALA A 186 -14.07 22.74 2.07
C ALA A 186 -13.09 21.87 2.85
N VAL A 187 -11.98 22.44 3.27
CA VAL A 187 -11.03 21.83 4.20
C VAL A 187 -11.22 22.48 5.56
N LYS A 188 -11.33 21.68 6.60
CA LYS A 188 -11.44 22.08 8.00
C LYS A 188 -10.24 21.59 8.79
N GLY A 189 -9.77 22.40 9.75
CA GLY A 189 -8.62 22.09 10.62
C GLY A 189 -7.28 22.56 10.05
N TYR A 190 -6.94 22.22 8.81
CA TYR A 190 -5.74 22.71 8.13
C TYR A 190 -6.08 23.76 7.07
N GLU A 191 -6.29 25.00 7.48
CA GLU A 191 -6.75 26.09 6.57
C GLU A 191 -5.76 26.40 5.45
N LYS A 192 -4.44 26.30 5.72
CA LYS A 192 -3.36 26.53 4.75
C LYS A 192 -3.05 25.32 3.88
N PHE A 193 -3.90 24.28 3.89
CA PHE A 193 -3.70 23.09 3.07
C PHE A 193 -3.58 23.45 1.58
N PRO A 194 -2.56 22.96 0.86
CA PRO A 194 -2.37 23.29 -0.55
C PRO A 194 -3.45 22.62 -1.41
N LYS A 195 -4.46 23.40 -1.82
CA LYS A 195 -5.68 22.92 -2.50
C LYS A 195 -5.41 22.17 -3.81
N SER A 196 -4.26 22.39 -4.42
CA SER A 196 -3.82 21.67 -5.63
C SER A 196 -3.74 20.16 -5.41
N PHE A 197 -3.40 19.73 -4.18
CA PHE A 197 -3.38 18.31 -3.81
C PHE A 197 -4.77 17.67 -3.82
N LEU A 198 -5.82 18.40 -3.43
CA LEU A 198 -7.18 17.90 -3.58
C LEU A 198 -7.48 17.53 -5.03
N LYS A 199 -7.12 18.45 -5.95
CA LYS A 199 -7.46 18.36 -7.37
C LYS A 199 -6.60 17.37 -8.13
N HIS A 200 -5.27 17.43 -7.94
CA HIS A 200 -4.30 16.73 -8.78
C HIS A 200 -3.79 15.45 -8.14
N TYR A 201 -3.60 15.42 -6.81
CA TYR A 201 -3.14 14.23 -6.08
C TYR A 201 -4.30 13.29 -5.71
N ALA A 202 -5.35 13.81 -5.05
CA ALA A 202 -6.49 12.98 -4.65
C ALA A 202 -7.59 12.89 -5.71
N GLY A 203 -7.51 13.67 -6.80
CA GLY A 203 -8.48 13.63 -7.90
C GLY A 203 -9.87 14.14 -7.51
N ILE A 204 -9.98 14.99 -6.46
CA ILE A 204 -11.23 15.57 -5.98
C ILE A 204 -11.53 16.82 -6.80
N LYS A 205 -12.58 16.79 -7.62
CA LYS A 205 -12.93 17.87 -8.55
C LYS A 205 -14.39 18.26 -8.38
N LYS A 206 -14.66 19.58 -8.45
CA LYS A 206 -16.03 20.10 -8.56
C LYS A 206 -16.68 19.67 -9.88
N GLY A 207 -18.00 19.59 -9.92
CA GLY A 207 -18.79 19.20 -11.10
C GLY A 207 -18.77 17.69 -11.38
N LYS A 208 -18.16 16.87 -10.52
CA LYS A 208 -18.21 15.41 -10.66
C LYS A 208 -19.38 14.84 -9.89
N PRO A 209 -20.02 13.76 -10.39
CA PRO A 209 -21.08 13.08 -9.66
C PRO A 209 -20.64 12.71 -8.25
N PHE A 210 -21.51 12.91 -7.28
CA PHE A 210 -21.27 12.50 -5.91
C PHE A 210 -21.19 10.98 -5.81
N ASN A 211 -20.18 10.50 -5.11
CA ASN A 211 -20.00 9.07 -4.83
C ASN A 211 -19.30 8.90 -3.48
N ARG A 212 -20.00 8.36 -2.50
CA ARG A 212 -19.49 8.20 -1.13
C ARG A 212 -18.24 7.35 -1.05
N ASN A 213 -18.25 6.20 -1.73
CA ASN A 213 -17.12 5.26 -1.71
C ASN A 213 -15.88 5.89 -2.35
N LYS A 214 -16.07 6.65 -3.44
CA LYS A 214 -14.98 7.37 -4.08
C LYS A 214 -14.40 8.44 -3.17
N LEU A 215 -15.24 9.20 -2.45
CA LEU A 215 -14.79 10.21 -1.50
C LEU A 215 -14.00 9.60 -0.34
N ASN A 216 -14.42 8.45 0.18
CA ASN A 216 -13.67 7.75 1.22
C ASN A 216 -12.28 7.33 0.71
N LYS A 217 -12.20 6.71 -0.48
CA LYS A 217 -10.91 6.37 -1.11
C LYS A 217 -10.03 7.60 -1.34
N GLN A 218 -10.62 8.72 -1.75
CA GLN A 218 -9.90 9.98 -1.94
C GLN A 218 -9.39 10.56 -0.60
N ASN A 219 -10.13 10.38 0.49
CA ASN A 219 -9.70 10.72 1.83
C ASN A 219 -8.50 9.87 2.27
N ASP A 220 -8.53 8.57 1.97
CA ASP A 220 -7.41 7.66 2.25
C ASP A 220 -6.15 8.06 1.45
N ILE A 221 -6.32 8.48 0.19
CA ILE A 221 -5.24 9.03 -0.62
C ILE A 221 -4.67 10.32 0.02
N LEU A 222 -5.51 11.21 0.54
CA LEU A 222 -5.03 12.39 1.28
C LEU A 222 -4.27 11.99 2.55
N ASN A 223 -4.73 10.99 3.27
CA ASN A 223 -4.07 10.48 4.48
C ASN A 223 -2.70 9.84 4.18
N SER A 224 -2.45 9.41 2.94
CA SER A 224 -1.14 8.91 2.51
C SER A 224 -0.09 10.01 2.28
N LEU A 225 -0.49 11.28 2.27
CA LEU A 225 0.44 12.41 2.29
C LEU A 225 1.14 12.46 3.64
N GLY A 226 2.45 12.38 3.66
CA GLY A 226 3.22 12.36 4.91
C GLY A 226 2.97 13.56 5.84
N PHE A 227 2.60 14.71 5.27
CA PHE A 227 2.39 15.98 5.98
C PHE A 227 0.93 16.25 6.38
N VAL A 228 0.03 15.25 6.28
CA VAL A 228 -1.40 15.37 6.58
C VAL A 228 -1.90 14.15 7.35
N ASN A 229 -2.75 14.39 8.36
CA ASN A 229 -3.63 13.39 8.96
C ASN A 229 -5.07 13.71 8.58
N THR A 230 -5.86 12.68 8.24
CA THR A 230 -7.31 12.81 8.12
C THR A 230 -7.95 12.48 9.47
N LEU A 231 -8.66 13.45 10.07
CA LEU A 231 -9.23 13.29 11.41
C LEU A 231 -10.46 12.39 11.43
N LYS A 232 -11.25 12.42 10.35
CA LYS A 232 -12.44 11.57 10.16
C LYS A 232 -12.81 11.45 8.69
N ALA A 233 -13.76 10.57 8.40
CA ALA A 233 -14.34 10.44 7.06
C ALA A 233 -14.97 11.77 6.58
N PRO A 234 -14.95 12.06 5.26
CA PRO A 234 -15.54 13.28 4.72
C PRO A 234 -17.03 13.37 5.03
N GLU A 235 -17.46 14.54 5.43
CA GLU A 235 -18.88 14.86 5.62
C GLU A 235 -19.44 15.57 4.40
N VAL A 236 -20.74 15.38 4.16
CA VAL A 236 -21.42 15.95 3.01
C VAL A 236 -22.66 16.67 3.46
N LEU A 237 -22.76 17.93 3.10
CA LEU A 237 -23.96 18.73 3.28
C LEU A 237 -24.74 18.82 1.96
N PHE A 238 -25.91 18.20 1.93
CA PHE A 238 -26.85 18.30 0.82
C PHE A 238 -27.83 19.46 1.07
N GLY A 239 -27.55 20.61 0.48
CA GLY A 239 -28.50 21.71 0.43
C GLY A 239 -29.55 21.49 -0.68
N LYS A 240 -30.48 22.41 -0.85
CA LYS A 240 -31.52 22.32 -1.90
C LYS A 240 -30.91 22.18 -3.29
N GLU A 241 -29.91 23.01 -3.64
CA GLU A 241 -29.30 23.08 -4.96
C GLU A 241 -27.79 22.79 -4.94
N LYS A 242 -27.16 22.72 -3.76
CA LYS A 242 -25.70 22.64 -3.62
C LYS A 242 -25.28 21.50 -2.70
N THR A 243 -24.32 20.72 -3.17
CA THR A 243 -23.66 19.69 -2.39
C THR A 243 -22.24 20.15 -2.00
N THR A 244 -21.98 20.28 -0.70
CA THR A 244 -20.67 20.66 -0.17
C THR A 244 -20.03 19.48 0.55
N VAL A 245 -18.79 19.16 0.16
CA VAL A 245 -17.98 18.11 0.80
C VAL A 245 -16.98 18.76 1.73
N TYR A 246 -16.92 18.31 2.96
CA TYR A 246 -15.98 18.75 4.00
C TYR A 246 -14.94 17.67 4.25
N PHE A 247 -13.66 18.00 4.07
CA PHE A 247 -12.54 17.18 4.48
C PHE A 247 -11.98 17.75 5.79
N TYR A 248 -11.74 16.89 6.76
CA TYR A 248 -11.20 17.25 8.06
C TYR A 248 -9.75 16.81 8.13
N LEU A 249 -8.85 17.76 7.94
CA LEU A 249 -7.42 17.55 7.82
C LEU A 249 -6.68 18.26 8.94
N GLU A 250 -5.62 17.65 9.41
CA GLU A 250 -4.67 18.24 10.34
C GLU A 250 -3.27 18.24 9.72
N LYS A 251 -2.52 19.33 9.93
CA LYS A 251 -1.12 19.38 9.49
C LYS A 251 -0.29 18.44 10.36
N ARG A 252 0.45 17.54 9.73
CA ARG A 252 1.41 16.67 10.36
C ARG A 252 2.82 17.13 10.00
N ASN A 253 3.70 17.26 10.99
CA ASN A 253 5.11 17.46 10.72
C ASN A 253 5.70 16.18 10.13
N HIS A 254 6.39 16.33 9.02
CA HIS A 254 6.99 15.20 8.30
C HIS A 254 8.39 15.58 7.81
N ASN A 255 9.13 16.25 8.69
CA ASN A 255 10.52 16.58 8.46
C ASN A 255 11.37 15.46 9.05
N LEU A 256 12.48 15.18 8.41
CA LEU A 256 13.50 14.25 8.88
C LEU A 256 14.79 15.03 9.07
N PHE A 257 15.41 14.88 10.21
CA PHE A 257 16.78 15.25 10.46
C PHE A 257 17.45 14.10 11.20
N ASP A 258 18.47 13.52 10.58
CA ASP A 258 19.24 12.43 11.14
C ASP A 258 20.68 12.58 10.67
N GLY A 259 21.65 12.37 11.56
CA GLY A 259 23.05 12.48 11.16
C GLY A 259 24.00 12.25 12.31
N ILE A 260 25.15 11.74 11.93
CA ILE A 260 26.33 11.63 12.78
C ILE A 260 27.51 12.11 11.94
N LEU A 261 28.20 13.15 12.39
CA LEU A 261 29.44 13.64 11.77
C LEU A 261 30.59 13.48 12.76
N GLY A 262 31.54 12.67 12.38
CA GLY A 262 32.84 12.56 13.00
C GLY A 262 33.89 13.29 12.17
N PHE A 263 34.96 13.73 12.78
CA PHE A 263 36.13 14.28 12.08
C PHE A 263 37.39 13.67 12.66
N ALA A 264 38.28 13.31 11.77
CA ALA A 264 39.63 12.84 12.10
C ALA A 264 40.64 13.58 11.20
N THR A 265 41.85 13.74 11.63
CA THR A 265 42.92 14.20 10.76
C THR A 265 43.52 12.98 10.07
N ASN A 266 43.56 13.00 8.74
CA ASN A 266 44.29 12.00 7.98
C ASN A 266 45.79 12.19 8.23
N GLU A 267 46.43 11.15 8.76
CA GLU A 267 47.84 11.21 9.18
C GLU A 267 48.83 11.37 8.01
N GLU A 268 48.42 10.88 6.80
CA GLU A 268 49.26 10.94 5.61
C GLU A 268 49.17 12.32 4.92
N THR A 269 47.98 12.88 4.83
CA THR A 269 47.72 14.13 4.09
C THR A 269 47.65 15.38 4.99
N ASN A 270 47.63 15.18 6.31
CA ASN A 270 47.44 16.24 7.33
C ASN A 270 46.12 17.05 7.10
N ARG A 271 45.14 16.51 6.40
CA ARG A 271 43.85 17.14 6.11
C ARG A 271 42.77 16.62 7.03
N LEU A 272 41.82 17.48 7.36
CA LEU A 272 40.65 17.11 8.14
C LEU A 272 39.71 16.27 7.25
N GLN A 273 39.43 15.04 7.67
CA GLN A 273 38.45 14.14 7.04
C GLN A 273 37.16 14.14 7.84
N PHE A 274 36.04 14.23 7.14
CA PHE A 274 34.70 14.12 7.69
C PHE A 274 34.16 12.73 7.40
N ASN A 275 33.81 12.01 8.46
CA ASN A 275 33.19 10.67 8.38
C ASN A 275 31.78 10.75 8.95
N GLY A 276 30.87 10.01 8.37
CA GLY A 276 29.50 9.93 8.84
C GLY A 276 28.46 10.31 7.79
N TYR A 277 27.30 10.66 8.26
CA TYR A 277 26.20 11.00 7.36
C TYR A 277 25.33 12.12 7.93
N LEU A 278 24.62 12.79 7.03
CA LEU A 278 23.59 13.77 7.32
C LEU A 278 22.40 13.52 6.38
N ASN A 279 21.22 13.36 6.94
CA ASN A 279 19.96 13.30 6.20
C ASN A 279 19.04 14.41 6.70
N LEU A 280 18.72 15.34 5.83
CA LEU A 280 17.74 16.39 6.07
C LEU A 280 16.65 16.27 5.02
N GLU A 281 15.40 16.13 5.45
CA GLU A 281 14.24 16.18 4.57
C GLU A 281 13.19 17.11 5.18
N LEU A 282 12.88 18.18 4.46
CA LEU A 282 11.86 19.15 4.83
C LEU A 282 10.68 19.03 3.88
N ASN A 283 9.50 18.79 4.43
CA ASN A 283 8.28 18.56 3.66
C ASN A 283 7.20 19.55 4.04
N ASN A 284 6.67 20.28 3.06
CA ASN A 284 5.50 21.14 3.20
C ASN A 284 5.61 22.20 4.33
N ASN A 285 6.79 22.73 4.58
CA ASN A 285 7.01 23.74 5.59
C ASN A 285 6.38 25.09 5.19
N LEU A 286 6.41 25.41 3.89
CA LEU A 286 5.83 26.62 3.30
C LEU A 286 4.34 26.43 2.94
N ASN A 287 3.73 25.25 3.15
CA ASN A 287 2.36 24.89 2.82
C ASN A 287 2.04 24.87 1.31
N PHE A 288 3.03 24.59 0.47
CA PHE A 288 2.87 24.37 -0.97
C PHE A 288 3.00 22.88 -1.36
N GLY A 289 3.33 22.01 -0.39
CA GLY A 289 3.66 20.60 -0.61
C GLY A 289 5.07 20.43 -1.17
N GLU A 290 5.92 21.41 -0.99
CA GLU A 290 7.33 21.41 -1.38
C GLU A 290 8.13 20.39 -0.57
N GLN A 291 9.20 19.89 -1.17
CA GLN A 291 10.18 19.02 -0.54
C GLN A 291 11.59 19.56 -0.78
N LEU A 292 12.38 19.63 0.28
CA LEU A 292 13.83 19.83 0.23
C LEU A 292 14.49 18.61 0.87
N LEU A 293 15.40 17.97 0.14
CA LEU A 293 16.19 16.85 0.61
C LEU A 293 17.66 17.22 0.49
N VAL A 294 18.42 16.99 1.55
CA VAL A 294 19.88 17.08 1.57
C VAL A 294 20.42 15.83 2.24
N ASN A 295 21.16 15.03 1.49
CA ASN A 295 21.86 13.87 2.01
C ASN A 295 23.37 14.04 1.82
N TYR A 296 24.11 13.70 2.83
CA TYR A 296 25.57 13.60 2.78
C TYR A 296 25.97 12.28 3.44
N LYS A 297 26.92 11.57 2.85
CA LYS A 297 27.50 10.34 3.39
C LYS A 297 28.99 10.29 3.05
N ALA A 298 29.81 10.05 4.05
CA ALA A 298 31.23 9.78 3.90
C ALA A 298 31.58 8.51 4.67
N ASP A 299 32.28 7.57 4.05
CA ASP A 299 32.53 6.24 4.60
C ASP A 299 33.90 6.08 5.30
N GLY A 300 34.67 7.15 5.37
CA GLY A 300 36.01 7.14 5.99
C GLY A 300 37.14 6.71 5.06
N ASN A 301 36.83 6.12 3.90
CA ASN A 301 37.81 5.73 2.86
C ASN A 301 37.85 6.77 1.73
N GLU A 302 37.63 8.05 2.07
CA GLU A 302 37.54 9.19 1.16
C GLU A 302 36.38 9.12 0.14
N GLN A 303 35.52 8.10 0.18
CA GLN A 303 34.31 8.05 -0.62
C GLN A 303 33.27 8.99 0.00
N GLN A 304 32.77 9.93 -0.79
CA GLN A 304 31.78 10.90 -0.39
C GLN A 304 30.62 10.93 -1.38
N ASN A 305 29.41 11.05 -0.86
CA ASN A 305 28.20 11.17 -1.64
C ASN A 305 27.37 12.34 -1.09
N PHE A 306 27.11 13.33 -1.91
CA PHE A 306 26.26 14.47 -1.60
C PHE A 306 25.10 14.52 -2.57
N ARG A 307 23.91 14.74 -2.06
CA ARG A 307 22.70 14.91 -2.86
C ARG A 307 21.84 16.01 -2.27
N ALA A 308 21.53 17.01 -3.05
CA ALA A 308 20.54 18.02 -2.74
C ALA A 308 19.43 18.00 -3.79
N ARG A 309 18.16 17.93 -3.36
CA ARG A 309 17.01 17.91 -4.26
C ARG A 309 15.90 18.80 -3.72
N THR A 310 15.35 19.64 -4.59
CA THR A 310 14.17 20.46 -4.32
C THR A 310 13.06 20.06 -5.28
N LYS A 311 11.87 19.81 -4.73
CA LYS A 311 10.67 19.49 -5.51
C LYS A 311 9.55 20.48 -5.18
N LEU A 312 9.01 21.13 -6.19
CA LEU A 312 7.93 22.09 -6.12
C LEU A 312 6.75 21.56 -6.95
N PRO A 313 5.78 20.84 -6.33
CA PRO A 313 4.65 20.27 -7.04
C PRO A 313 3.58 21.33 -7.34
N TYR A 314 2.77 21.08 -8.36
CA TYR A 314 1.55 21.82 -8.68
C TYR A 314 1.70 23.34 -8.81
N LEU A 315 2.77 23.78 -9.49
CA LEU A 315 3.03 25.19 -9.72
C LEU A 315 1.81 25.88 -10.34
N PHE A 316 1.49 27.07 -9.84
CA PHE A 316 0.35 27.89 -10.27
C PHE A 316 -1.00 27.15 -10.24
N GLY A 317 -1.15 26.15 -9.38
CA GLY A 317 -2.37 25.32 -9.27
C GLY A 317 -2.59 24.36 -10.46
N SER A 318 -1.58 24.20 -11.31
CA SER A 318 -1.56 23.28 -12.45
C SER A 318 -1.14 21.85 -12.00
N PRO A 319 -1.27 20.83 -12.85
CA PRO A 319 -0.71 19.50 -12.57
C PRO A 319 0.81 19.43 -12.76
N MET A 320 1.45 20.53 -13.08
CA MET A 320 2.88 20.61 -13.35
C MET A 320 3.68 20.96 -12.08
N GLY A 321 4.87 20.40 -11.95
CA GLY A 321 5.84 20.72 -10.92
C GLY A 321 7.24 20.88 -11.50
N VAL A 322 8.17 21.34 -10.68
CA VAL A 322 9.60 21.42 -10.99
C VAL A 322 10.39 20.67 -9.93
N GLU A 323 11.39 19.95 -10.40
CA GLU A 323 12.37 19.26 -9.54
C GLU A 323 13.78 19.65 -10.00
N LEU A 324 14.58 20.09 -9.03
CA LEU A 324 16.00 20.40 -9.21
C LEU A 324 16.81 19.47 -8.32
N GLU A 325 17.86 18.88 -8.86
CA GLU A 325 18.71 17.94 -8.14
C GLU A 325 20.17 18.17 -8.48
N LEU A 326 20.99 18.17 -7.44
CA LEU A 326 22.46 18.19 -7.51
C LEU A 326 22.95 16.92 -6.81
N LYS A 327 23.80 16.14 -7.52
CA LYS A 327 24.52 15.00 -6.94
C LYS A 327 26.01 15.23 -7.12
N ILE A 328 26.79 14.95 -6.11
CA ILE A 328 28.24 14.92 -6.15
C ILE A 328 28.68 13.60 -5.57
N PHE A 329 29.42 12.84 -6.36
CA PHE A 329 30.01 11.59 -5.94
C PHE A 329 31.53 11.69 -6.08
N LYS A 330 32.26 11.50 -5.00
CA LYS A 330 33.71 11.41 -4.97
C LYS A 330 34.09 9.97 -4.58
N ARG A 331 34.89 9.30 -5.41
CA ARG A 331 35.44 7.99 -5.12
C ARG A 331 36.91 8.15 -4.73
N ASP A 332 37.18 8.03 -3.42
CA ASP A 332 38.52 8.17 -2.86
C ASP A 332 39.30 9.35 -3.50
N SER A 333 40.55 9.13 -3.84
CA SER A 333 41.39 10.10 -4.60
C SER A 333 41.37 9.88 -6.11
N THR A 334 40.45 9.02 -6.66
CA THR A 334 40.47 8.70 -8.08
C THR A 334 39.69 9.68 -8.94
N PHE A 335 38.46 10.01 -8.59
CA PHE A 335 37.65 10.94 -9.36
C PHE A 335 36.49 11.57 -8.56
N VAL A 336 35.94 12.65 -9.09
CA VAL A 336 34.71 13.27 -8.63
C VAL A 336 33.75 13.46 -9.80
N THR A 337 32.49 13.06 -9.62
CA THR A 337 31.42 13.26 -10.61
C THR A 337 30.34 14.17 -10.03
N THR A 338 29.90 15.17 -10.81
CA THR A 338 28.84 16.10 -10.46
C THR A 338 27.72 16.00 -11.47
N ASP A 339 26.50 15.67 -11.02
CA ASP A 339 25.28 15.66 -11.82
C ASP A 339 24.37 16.82 -11.41
N GLN A 340 23.99 17.66 -12.36
CA GLN A 340 23.00 18.72 -12.23
C GLN A 340 21.77 18.37 -13.04
N ILE A 341 20.61 18.28 -12.42
CA ILE A 341 19.40 17.78 -13.05
C ILE A 341 18.25 18.75 -12.81
N ALA A 342 17.57 19.15 -13.88
CA ALA A 342 16.35 19.95 -13.83
C ALA A 342 15.23 19.21 -14.57
N ARG A 343 14.09 18.97 -13.87
CA ARG A 343 12.94 18.26 -14.42
C ARG A 343 11.68 19.08 -14.29
N VAL A 344 10.82 19.01 -15.30
CA VAL A 344 9.41 19.43 -15.24
C VAL A 344 8.58 18.17 -15.09
N THR A 345 7.81 18.09 -14.01
CA THR A 345 6.96 16.95 -13.69
C THR A 345 5.51 17.24 -14.04
N TYR A 346 4.74 16.24 -14.44
CA TYR A 346 3.33 16.34 -14.77
C TYR A 346 2.55 15.20 -14.09
N GLN A 347 1.54 15.53 -13.28
CA GLN A 347 0.66 14.55 -12.65
C GLN A 347 -0.42 14.12 -13.64
N ILE A 348 -0.34 12.89 -14.14
CA ILE A 348 -1.30 12.33 -15.12
C ILE A 348 -2.58 11.90 -14.40
N THR A 349 -2.41 11.05 -13.40
CA THR A 349 -3.49 10.55 -12.53
C THR A 349 -2.98 10.56 -11.07
N PRO A 350 -3.83 10.38 -10.05
CA PRO A 350 -3.34 10.34 -8.67
C PRO A 350 -2.12 9.44 -8.44
N PRO A 351 -2.06 8.17 -8.96
CA PRO A 351 -0.89 7.32 -8.78
C PRO A 351 0.22 7.54 -9.83
N SER A 352 -0.03 8.29 -10.92
CA SER A 352 0.86 8.32 -12.09
C SER A 352 1.37 9.72 -12.39
N SER A 353 2.67 9.87 -12.58
CA SER A 353 3.31 11.10 -13.05
C SER A 353 4.32 10.80 -14.14
N ALA A 354 4.58 11.81 -14.97
CA ALA A 354 5.64 11.80 -15.96
C ALA A 354 6.55 13.00 -15.74
N TYR A 355 7.74 12.95 -16.26
CA TYR A 355 8.63 14.11 -16.31
C TYR A 355 9.44 14.14 -17.60
N VAL A 356 9.89 15.34 -17.93
CA VAL A 356 10.95 15.59 -18.91
C VAL A 356 11.92 16.59 -18.31
N GLY A 357 13.16 16.56 -18.75
CA GLY A 357 14.15 17.45 -18.16
C GLY A 357 15.50 17.41 -18.88
N TYR A 358 16.46 18.01 -18.23
CA TYR A 358 17.83 18.10 -18.68
C TYR A 358 18.79 17.72 -17.54
N LYS A 359 19.84 16.98 -17.88
CA LYS A 359 20.93 16.60 -16.98
C LYS A 359 22.26 17.01 -17.60
N ALA A 360 23.08 17.71 -16.84
CA ALA A 360 24.48 17.90 -17.10
C ALA A 360 25.29 17.05 -16.11
N SER A 361 26.27 16.32 -16.60
CA SER A 361 27.16 15.47 -15.81
C SER A 361 28.60 15.81 -16.15
N GLU A 362 29.40 16.09 -15.13
CA GLU A 362 30.83 16.38 -15.28
C GLU A 362 31.61 15.46 -14.32
N SER A 363 32.68 14.86 -14.82
CA SER A 363 33.56 14.05 -14.00
C SER A 363 35.01 14.44 -14.23
N SER A 364 35.74 14.64 -13.13
CA SER A 364 37.15 14.99 -13.14
C SER A 364 37.99 13.90 -12.50
N ASN A 365 39.03 13.51 -13.17
CA ASN A 365 40.07 12.63 -12.68
C ASN A 365 40.90 13.36 -11.61
N LEU A 366 41.15 12.71 -10.49
CA LEU A 366 41.92 13.25 -9.36
C LEU A 366 43.30 12.58 -9.21
N LEU A 367 43.61 11.58 -10.06
CA LEU A 367 44.88 10.87 -10.04
C LEU A 367 45.96 11.72 -10.72
N ASP A 368 47.19 11.62 -10.25
CA ASP A 368 48.36 12.18 -10.97
C ASP A 368 48.48 11.48 -12.33
N GLU A 369 48.88 12.22 -13.37
CA GLU A 369 49.00 11.74 -14.74
C GLU A 369 49.85 10.45 -14.89
N ALA A 370 50.81 10.22 -13.99
CA ALA A 370 51.64 9.05 -13.96
C ALA A 370 50.95 7.75 -13.45
N LEU A 371 49.82 7.90 -12.76
CA LEU A 371 49.03 6.81 -12.18
C LEU A 371 47.70 6.57 -12.88
N ALA A 372 47.29 7.51 -13.75
CA ALA A 372 46.07 7.39 -14.53
C ALA A 372 46.20 6.27 -15.58
N GLY A 373 45.62 5.11 -15.28
CA GLY A 373 45.29 4.16 -16.32
C GLY A 373 44.23 4.73 -17.25
N ASN A 374 44.17 4.31 -18.52
CA ASN A 374 43.27 4.81 -19.56
C ASN A 374 41.75 4.71 -19.26
N ALA A 375 41.35 4.21 -18.09
CA ALA A 375 39.95 3.92 -17.77
C ALA A 375 39.24 5.03 -16.96
N VAL A 376 39.96 6.05 -16.46
CA VAL A 376 39.40 7.21 -15.75
C VAL A 376 39.85 8.47 -16.47
N GLU A 377 38.93 9.10 -17.19
CA GLU A 377 39.17 10.31 -17.93
C GLU A 377 38.19 11.42 -17.51
N ASP A 378 38.61 12.66 -17.67
CA ASP A 378 37.70 13.79 -17.55
C ASP A 378 36.64 13.71 -18.64
N TYR A 379 35.37 13.87 -18.26
CA TYR A 379 34.27 13.96 -19.23
C TYR A 379 33.21 14.99 -18.84
N ALA A 380 32.54 15.49 -19.86
CA ALA A 380 31.31 16.28 -19.74
C ALA A 380 30.22 15.63 -20.58
N ALA A 381 29.04 15.42 -19.99
CA ALA A 381 27.91 14.83 -20.68
C ALA A 381 26.64 15.66 -20.50
N LYS A 382 25.80 15.67 -21.52
CA LYS A 382 24.54 16.41 -21.55
C LYS A 382 23.43 15.49 -22.03
N PHE A 383 22.38 15.35 -21.22
CA PHE A 383 21.27 14.45 -21.52
C PHE A 383 19.93 15.18 -21.48
N PHE A 384 19.08 14.87 -22.45
CA PHE A 384 17.65 14.99 -22.29
C PHE A 384 17.18 13.80 -21.44
N VAL A 385 16.43 14.08 -20.37
CA VAL A 385 15.92 13.04 -19.47
C VAL A 385 14.39 13.00 -19.50
N SER A 386 13.83 11.80 -19.46
CA SER A 386 12.39 11.58 -19.42
C SER A 386 12.08 10.39 -18.53
N GLY A 387 10.89 10.35 -17.96
CA GLY A 387 10.51 9.20 -17.16
C GLY A 387 9.04 9.18 -16.78
N LEU A 388 8.64 8.01 -16.29
CA LEU A 388 7.31 7.71 -15.82
C LEU A 388 7.41 7.15 -14.39
N GLN A 389 6.51 7.60 -13.54
CA GLN A 389 6.40 7.08 -12.17
C GLN A 389 4.95 6.68 -11.89
N PHE A 390 4.78 5.50 -11.30
CA PHE A 390 3.52 4.99 -10.79
C PHE A 390 3.68 4.59 -9.33
N VAL A 391 2.92 5.21 -8.42
CA VAL A 391 2.97 4.93 -6.98
C VAL A 391 1.58 4.64 -6.47
N LYS A 392 1.32 3.38 -6.10
CA LYS A 392 0.09 2.99 -5.43
C LYS A 392 0.36 2.83 -3.93
N THR A 393 -0.22 3.70 -3.14
CA THR A 393 -0.14 3.65 -1.67
C THR A 393 -1.18 2.69 -1.09
N GLN A 394 -0.95 2.27 0.15
CA GLN A 394 -1.90 1.51 0.98
C GLN A 394 -1.89 2.03 2.41
N ASN A 395 -2.96 1.77 3.15
CA ASN A 395 -3.07 2.18 4.55
C ASN A 395 -2.45 1.11 5.47
N ASP A 396 -1.12 0.97 5.39
CA ASP A 396 -0.34 0.03 6.19
C ASP A 396 0.87 0.75 6.79
N PRO A 397 1.01 0.82 8.12
CA PRO A 397 2.12 1.53 8.75
C PRO A 397 3.50 0.92 8.44
N LEU A 398 3.59 -0.40 8.29
CA LEU A 398 4.84 -1.10 7.94
C LEU A 398 5.18 -0.94 6.46
N PHE A 399 4.17 -0.99 5.59
CA PHE A 399 4.32 -1.02 4.14
C PHE A 399 3.41 0.00 3.46
N PRO A 400 3.68 1.31 3.56
CA PRO A 400 2.77 2.35 3.06
C PRO A 400 2.67 2.40 1.52
N SER A 401 3.61 1.80 0.81
CA SER A 401 3.59 1.66 -0.66
C SER A 401 3.32 0.22 -1.05
N LYS A 402 2.23 -0.02 -1.80
CA LYS A 402 1.87 -1.34 -2.33
C LYS A 402 2.63 -1.66 -3.61
N THR A 403 2.64 -0.71 -4.53
CA THR A 403 3.32 -0.83 -5.83
C THR A 403 4.00 0.49 -6.14
N ASN A 404 5.24 0.43 -6.57
CA ASN A 404 6.00 1.59 -7.04
C ASN A 404 6.80 1.17 -8.28
N VAL A 405 6.66 1.92 -9.36
CA VAL A 405 7.37 1.69 -10.63
C VAL A 405 7.93 3.03 -11.09
N ALA A 406 9.20 3.08 -11.41
CA ALA A 406 9.88 4.20 -12.03
C ALA A 406 10.64 3.72 -13.28
N LEU A 407 10.40 4.37 -14.38
CA LEU A 407 11.10 4.17 -15.65
C LEU A 407 11.77 5.49 -16.02
N ASP A 408 13.08 5.46 -16.19
CA ASP A 408 13.89 6.61 -16.51
C ASP A 408 14.67 6.34 -17.81
N ALA A 409 14.73 7.33 -18.69
CA ALA A 409 15.49 7.30 -19.92
C ALA A 409 16.27 8.61 -20.10
N GLU A 410 17.56 8.50 -20.39
CA GLU A 410 18.48 9.60 -20.64
C GLU A 410 19.08 9.41 -22.03
N PHE A 411 18.98 10.42 -22.88
CA PHE A 411 19.51 10.44 -24.26
C PHE A 411 20.39 11.66 -24.42
N GLY A 412 21.63 11.48 -24.85
CA GLY A 412 22.52 12.60 -24.96
C GLY A 412 23.88 12.27 -25.49
N THR A 413 24.82 13.17 -25.25
CA THR A 413 26.20 13.07 -25.73
C THR A 413 27.17 13.22 -24.56
N ARG A 414 28.27 12.47 -24.63
CA ARG A 414 29.40 12.57 -23.76
C ARG A 414 30.62 13.05 -24.54
N GLU A 415 31.31 14.02 -23.98
CA GLU A 415 32.56 14.58 -24.52
C GLU A 415 33.70 14.21 -23.54
N PHE A 416 34.75 13.56 -24.03
CA PHE A 416 35.93 13.19 -23.25
C PHE A 416 37.17 13.23 -24.13
N SER A 417 38.30 13.71 -23.62
CA SER A 417 39.50 13.99 -24.40
C SER A 417 39.16 14.86 -25.62
N SER A 418 39.27 14.34 -26.84
CA SER A 418 38.85 15.02 -28.07
C SER A 418 37.69 14.31 -28.77
N ASN A 419 37.07 13.34 -28.09
CA ASN A 419 36.00 12.51 -28.65
C ASN A 419 34.64 13.01 -28.19
N LYS A 420 33.64 12.81 -29.04
CA LYS A 420 32.24 13.02 -28.72
C LYS A 420 31.43 11.81 -29.16
N GLU A 421 30.68 11.25 -28.23
CA GLU A 421 29.89 10.04 -28.46
C GLU A 421 28.46 10.21 -27.99
N ASP A 422 27.54 9.57 -28.70
CA ASP A 422 26.16 9.46 -28.28
C ASP A 422 26.06 8.39 -27.16
N GLN A 423 25.26 8.71 -26.17
CA GLN A 423 25.04 7.79 -25.05
C GLN A 423 23.57 7.75 -24.67
N THR A 424 23.04 6.55 -24.45
CA THR A 424 21.70 6.32 -23.92
C THR A 424 21.80 5.57 -22.58
N ARG A 425 21.05 6.03 -21.59
CA ARG A 425 20.95 5.36 -20.28
C ARG A 425 19.50 5.05 -20.00
N LEU A 426 19.22 3.79 -19.65
CA LEU A 426 17.88 3.35 -19.30
C LEU A 426 17.90 2.76 -17.89
N SER A 427 16.88 3.05 -17.09
CA SER A 427 16.72 2.50 -15.75
C SER A 427 15.28 2.14 -15.48
N LEU A 428 15.06 0.97 -14.90
CA LEU A 428 13.78 0.48 -14.40
C LEU A 428 13.91 0.11 -12.93
N TRP A 429 13.13 0.76 -12.11
CA TRP A 429 12.93 0.34 -10.73
C TRP A 429 11.46 0.01 -10.51
N ALA A 430 11.15 -1.20 -10.08
CA ALA A 430 9.80 -1.66 -9.86
C ALA A 430 9.72 -2.50 -8.60
N ALA A 431 8.77 -2.19 -7.72
CA ALA A 431 8.52 -2.97 -6.50
C ALA A 431 7.02 -3.15 -6.27
N THR A 432 6.63 -4.33 -5.79
CA THR A 432 5.24 -4.61 -5.45
C THR A 432 5.11 -5.62 -4.31
N ILE A 433 4.00 -5.54 -3.58
CA ILE A 433 3.64 -6.45 -2.49
C ILE A 433 2.40 -7.24 -2.92
N PHE A 434 2.52 -8.56 -2.94
CA PHE A 434 1.42 -9.51 -3.12
C PHE A 434 0.97 -10.00 -1.74
N GLU A 435 -0.23 -9.64 -1.33
CA GLU A 435 -0.84 -10.12 -0.10
C GLU A 435 -1.40 -11.52 -0.32
N LEU A 436 -0.93 -12.51 0.43
CA LEU A 436 -1.45 -13.87 0.42
C LEU A 436 -2.60 -14.00 1.42
N ASN A 437 -2.44 -13.40 2.59
CA ASN A 437 -3.45 -13.24 3.64
C ASN A 437 -3.04 -12.10 4.59
N TYR A 438 -3.77 -11.92 5.70
CA TYR A 438 -3.50 -10.85 6.66
C TYR A 438 -2.07 -10.85 7.22
N ASN A 439 -1.47 -12.02 7.46
CA ASN A 439 -0.15 -12.15 8.07
C ASN A 439 0.98 -12.39 7.05
N ASN A 440 0.66 -12.84 5.84
CA ASN A 440 1.64 -13.31 4.86
C ASN A 440 1.59 -12.50 3.59
N SER A 441 2.75 -12.06 3.12
CA SER A 441 2.90 -11.37 1.85
C SER A 441 4.24 -11.71 1.18
N VAL A 442 4.28 -11.53 -0.13
CA VAL A 442 5.50 -11.64 -0.94
C VAL A 442 5.82 -10.26 -1.50
N PHE A 443 7.02 -9.79 -1.24
CA PHE A 443 7.57 -8.58 -1.84
C PHE A 443 8.52 -8.96 -2.95
N ILE A 444 8.37 -8.28 -4.10
CA ILE A 444 9.28 -8.43 -5.25
C ILE A 444 9.71 -7.03 -5.68
N GLN A 445 11.00 -6.86 -5.89
CA GLN A 445 11.59 -5.65 -6.43
C GLN A 445 12.52 -6.01 -7.59
N ASN A 446 12.47 -5.23 -8.65
CA ASN A 446 13.43 -5.22 -9.73
C ASN A 446 14.18 -3.88 -9.73
N ASN A 447 15.48 -3.93 -9.97
CA ASN A 447 16.32 -2.75 -10.21
C ASN A 447 17.26 -3.08 -11.36
N THR A 448 17.03 -2.45 -12.52
CA THR A 448 17.78 -2.71 -13.75
C THR A 448 18.23 -1.38 -14.32
N SER A 449 19.49 -1.29 -14.72
CA SER A 449 20.03 -0.11 -15.41
C SER A 449 21.06 -0.54 -16.46
N VAL A 450 21.10 0.20 -17.57
CA VAL A 450 22.03 -0.04 -18.68
C VAL A 450 22.55 1.28 -19.26
N ILE A 451 23.83 1.29 -19.61
CA ILE A 451 24.49 2.32 -20.41
C ILE A 451 24.71 1.74 -21.80
N LEU A 452 24.23 2.41 -22.83
CA LEU A 452 24.46 2.09 -24.23
C LEU A 452 25.36 3.18 -24.81
N SER A 453 26.59 2.83 -25.17
CA SER A 453 27.65 3.71 -25.69
C SER A 453 28.64 2.89 -26.49
N ASP A 454 29.40 3.52 -27.36
CA ASP A 454 30.46 2.85 -28.15
C ASP A 454 31.68 2.56 -27.24
N THR A 455 31.96 3.42 -26.27
CA THR A 455 33.03 3.22 -25.29
C THR A 455 32.53 3.50 -23.86
N PHE A 456 33.30 3.06 -22.86
CA PHE A 456 32.94 3.21 -21.45
C PHE A 456 34.10 3.75 -20.63
N LEU A 457 33.80 4.61 -19.65
CA LEU A 457 34.74 5.13 -18.66
C LEU A 457 34.41 4.61 -17.26
N THR A 458 35.39 4.29 -16.45
CA THR A 458 35.18 3.76 -15.08
C THR A 458 34.38 4.70 -14.19
N ASN A 459 34.58 6.01 -14.37
CA ASN A 459 33.92 7.04 -13.56
C ASN A 459 32.47 7.32 -13.96
N GLU A 460 31.96 6.72 -15.04
CA GLU A 460 30.54 6.83 -15.46
C GLU A 460 29.69 5.59 -15.19
N LEU A 461 30.33 4.46 -14.81
CA LEU A 461 29.63 3.20 -14.57
C LEU A 461 28.59 3.32 -13.45
N TYR A 462 27.54 2.54 -13.56
CA TYR A 462 26.62 2.34 -12.44
C TYR A 462 27.34 1.62 -11.31
N ARG A 463 26.98 1.97 -10.07
CA ARG A 463 27.49 1.33 -8.86
C ARG A 463 26.33 0.77 -8.07
N PHE A 464 26.45 -0.51 -7.74
CA PHE A 464 25.43 -1.21 -7.00
C PHE A 464 26.05 -2.17 -5.97
N GLY A 465 25.21 -2.79 -5.15
CA GLY A 465 25.57 -3.55 -3.96
C GLY A 465 25.01 -2.88 -2.70
N GLY A 466 24.83 -3.62 -1.63
CA GLY A 466 24.35 -3.14 -0.35
C GLY A 466 22.84 -3.27 -0.16
N ILE A 467 22.34 -2.69 0.94
CA ILE A 467 20.96 -2.89 1.43
C ILE A 467 19.88 -2.43 0.46
N ASN A 468 20.16 -1.41 -0.37
CA ASN A 468 19.20 -0.82 -1.31
C ASN A 468 19.28 -1.42 -2.73
N SER A 469 20.17 -2.39 -2.95
CA SER A 469 20.40 -3.02 -4.23
C SER A 469 20.42 -4.55 -4.08
N ILE A 470 21.59 -5.19 -4.11
CA ILE A 470 21.72 -6.62 -3.81
C ILE A 470 22.33 -6.78 -2.42
N ARG A 471 21.61 -7.44 -1.51
CA ARG A 471 22.02 -7.60 -0.11
C ARG A 471 23.14 -8.62 0.01
N GLY A 472 23.94 -8.57 1.07
CA GLY A 472 25.09 -9.45 1.27
C GLY A 472 26.38 -8.99 0.58
N PHE A 473 26.33 -7.91 -0.20
CA PHE A 473 27.49 -7.24 -0.79
C PHE A 473 27.74 -5.90 -0.11
N ASN A 474 28.96 -5.36 -0.24
CA ASN A 474 29.26 -4.02 0.27
C ASN A 474 28.51 -2.94 -0.52
N GLU A 475 28.26 -1.81 0.11
CA GLU A 475 27.57 -0.68 -0.52
C GLU A 475 28.39 -0.16 -1.72
N ASN A 476 27.75 -0.02 -2.90
CA ASN A 476 28.37 0.50 -4.13
C ASN A 476 29.69 -0.18 -4.54
N SER A 477 29.85 -1.46 -4.25
CA SER A 477 31.12 -2.19 -4.47
C SER A 477 31.26 -2.81 -5.85
N ILE A 478 30.21 -2.82 -6.66
CA ILE A 478 30.18 -3.44 -7.98
C ILE A 478 29.93 -2.37 -9.03
N ASP A 479 30.88 -2.22 -9.95
CA ASP A 479 30.81 -1.32 -11.09
C ASP A 479 30.27 -2.06 -12.31
N ALA A 480 29.27 -1.50 -13.02
CA ALA A 480 28.59 -2.15 -14.12
C ALA A 480 28.19 -1.19 -15.24
N THR A 481 28.28 -1.65 -16.49
CA THR A 481 27.66 -1.02 -17.67
C THR A 481 26.18 -1.40 -17.77
N LEU A 482 25.86 -2.63 -17.40
CA LEU A 482 24.50 -3.17 -17.25
C LEU A 482 24.40 -3.94 -15.94
N TYR A 483 23.32 -3.74 -15.20
CA TYR A 483 22.95 -4.64 -14.11
C TYR A 483 21.44 -4.83 -14.05
N ALA A 484 21.03 -6.01 -13.61
CA ALA A 484 19.66 -6.36 -13.29
C ALA A 484 19.63 -7.14 -11.98
N VAL A 485 18.89 -6.64 -10.99
CA VAL A 485 18.74 -7.25 -9.67
C VAL A 485 17.28 -7.48 -9.36
N ILE A 486 16.93 -8.68 -8.95
CA ILE A 486 15.62 -9.04 -8.42
C ILE A 486 15.78 -9.37 -6.94
N ASN A 487 15.10 -8.62 -6.09
CA ASN A 487 15.02 -8.88 -4.66
C ASN A 487 13.66 -9.50 -4.35
N THR A 488 13.66 -10.56 -3.56
CA THR A 488 12.42 -11.19 -3.09
C THR A 488 12.44 -11.36 -1.57
N GLU A 489 11.26 -11.17 -0.96
CA GLU A 489 11.04 -11.38 0.46
C GLU A 489 9.70 -12.09 0.67
N TYR A 490 9.71 -13.23 1.33
CA TYR A 490 8.52 -13.73 1.99
C TYR A 490 8.44 -13.07 3.36
N ARG A 491 7.36 -12.31 3.61
CA ARG A 491 7.15 -11.53 4.83
C ARG A 491 6.08 -12.18 5.69
N TYR A 492 6.42 -12.45 6.93
CA TYR A 492 5.47 -12.90 7.95
C TYR A 492 5.29 -11.82 9.01
N ARG A 493 4.06 -11.34 9.16
CA ARG A 493 3.67 -10.28 10.09
C ARG A 493 3.17 -10.91 11.38
N PHE A 494 3.86 -10.66 12.49
CA PHE A 494 3.45 -11.06 13.83
C PHE A 494 2.46 -10.06 14.45
N SER A 495 2.63 -8.77 14.16
CA SER A 495 1.78 -7.69 14.66
C SER A 495 1.75 -6.52 13.69
N GLN A 496 0.97 -5.49 14.00
CA GLN A 496 0.95 -4.25 13.19
C GLN A 496 2.30 -3.50 13.16
N GLY A 497 3.23 -3.83 14.05
CA GLY A 497 4.53 -3.17 14.15
C GLY A 497 5.74 -4.08 13.98
N PHE A 498 5.56 -5.40 13.79
CA PHE A 498 6.68 -6.33 13.71
C PHE A 498 6.47 -7.41 12.64
N TYR A 499 7.50 -7.63 11.82
CA TYR A 499 7.52 -8.69 10.82
C TYR A 499 8.93 -9.30 10.67
N LEU A 500 8.96 -10.55 10.23
CA LEU A 500 10.15 -11.25 9.74
C LEU A 500 10.06 -11.41 8.24
N HIS A 501 11.22 -11.52 7.58
CA HIS A 501 11.26 -11.81 6.15
C HIS A 501 12.46 -12.66 5.76
N SER A 502 12.29 -13.46 4.71
CA SER A 502 13.40 -14.08 4.00
C SER A 502 14.10 -13.06 3.10
N ILE A 503 15.32 -13.35 2.71
CA ILE A 503 16.06 -12.61 1.70
C ILE A 503 16.49 -13.62 0.65
N ILE A 504 16.03 -13.41 -0.60
CA ILE A 504 16.50 -14.15 -1.77
C ILE A 504 16.65 -13.13 -2.88
N ASP A 505 17.91 -12.78 -3.19
CA ASP A 505 18.22 -11.83 -4.25
C ASP A 505 19.01 -12.54 -5.35
N VAL A 506 18.69 -12.20 -6.58
CA VAL A 506 19.39 -12.66 -7.78
C VAL A 506 19.79 -11.44 -8.58
N GLY A 507 21.04 -11.38 -8.99
CA GLY A 507 21.58 -10.32 -9.81
C GLY A 507 22.34 -10.84 -11.01
N TYR A 508 22.38 -10.02 -12.05
CA TYR A 508 23.26 -10.18 -13.20
C TYR A 508 23.88 -8.83 -13.51
N PHE A 509 25.17 -8.81 -13.87
CA PHE A 509 25.79 -7.58 -14.33
C PHE A 509 26.86 -7.83 -15.39
N GLU A 510 27.08 -6.79 -16.18
CA GLU A 510 28.13 -6.69 -17.18
C GLU A 510 29.02 -5.49 -16.89
N ASN A 511 30.31 -5.64 -17.08
CA ASN A 511 31.28 -4.56 -17.06
C ASN A 511 32.14 -4.66 -18.33
N GLU A 512 31.78 -3.90 -19.34
CA GLU A 512 32.42 -3.90 -20.66
C GLU A 512 33.89 -3.47 -20.61
N ILE A 513 34.29 -2.64 -19.62
CA ILE A 513 35.70 -2.23 -19.47
C ILE A 513 36.57 -3.41 -19.12
N ASN A 514 36.11 -4.26 -18.22
CA ASN A 514 36.84 -5.43 -17.73
C ASN A 514 36.45 -6.72 -18.46
N GLN A 515 35.54 -6.64 -19.45
CA GLN A 515 34.98 -7.81 -20.13
C GLN A 515 34.47 -8.87 -19.15
N LEU A 516 33.72 -8.40 -18.14
CA LEU A 516 33.23 -9.22 -17.03
C LEU A 516 31.71 -9.33 -17.09
N GLU A 517 31.24 -10.58 -17.09
CA GLU A 517 29.81 -10.92 -16.95
C GLU A 517 29.70 -11.88 -15.78
N GLN A 518 28.80 -11.58 -14.83
CA GLN A 518 28.63 -12.46 -13.66
C GLN A 518 27.20 -12.45 -13.13
N GLN A 519 26.80 -13.58 -12.59
CA GLN A 519 25.60 -13.74 -11.79
C GLN A 519 25.92 -13.60 -10.30
N LEU A 520 24.95 -13.05 -9.58
CA LEU A 520 25.06 -12.78 -8.15
C LEU A 520 23.87 -13.41 -7.44
N TYR A 521 24.13 -14.02 -6.31
CA TYR A 521 23.12 -14.63 -5.47
C TYR A 521 23.26 -14.12 -4.05
N SER A 522 22.14 -13.91 -3.37
CA SER A 522 22.15 -13.57 -1.95
C SER A 522 21.02 -14.25 -1.23
N PHE A 523 21.35 -14.80 -0.06
CA PHE A 523 20.41 -15.49 0.81
C PHE A 523 20.52 -14.96 2.23
N GLY A 524 19.39 -14.88 2.91
CA GLY A 524 19.39 -14.38 4.26
C GLY A 524 18.03 -14.30 4.90
N ILE A 525 18.03 -13.66 6.05
CA ILE A 525 16.82 -13.36 6.84
C ILE A 525 16.90 -11.95 7.38
N GLY A 526 15.75 -11.37 7.64
CA GLY A 526 15.69 -10.07 8.27
C GLY A 526 14.43 -9.88 9.09
N LEU A 527 14.42 -8.79 9.84
CA LEU A 527 13.30 -8.37 10.64
C LEU A 527 13.06 -6.86 10.50
N GLY A 528 11.83 -6.45 10.65
CA GLY A 528 11.44 -5.06 10.70
C GLY A 528 10.57 -4.77 11.92
N LEU A 529 10.94 -3.73 12.63
CA LEU A 529 10.25 -3.27 13.85
C LEU A 529 9.86 -1.80 13.71
N LEU A 530 8.57 -1.53 13.75
CA LEU A 530 8.05 -0.16 13.79
C LEU A 530 8.17 0.37 15.22
N THR A 531 9.02 1.36 15.39
CA THR A 531 9.23 2.07 16.64
C THR A 531 8.54 3.44 16.60
N LYS A 532 8.53 4.16 17.72
CA LYS A 532 8.04 5.55 17.77
C LYS A 532 8.85 6.49 16.85
N THR A 533 10.13 6.19 16.65
CA THR A 533 11.05 6.98 15.83
C THR A 533 11.05 6.58 14.36
N GLY A 534 10.50 5.42 14.00
CA GLY A 534 10.46 4.94 12.61
C GLY A 534 10.57 3.44 12.48
N LEU A 535 10.74 2.97 11.25
CA LEU A 535 10.91 1.56 10.92
C LEU A 535 12.40 1.17 10.99
N LEU A 536 12.73 0.35 11.99
CA LEU A 536 14.05 -0.26 12.15
C LEU A 536 14.07 -1.60 11.41
N LYS A 537 15.06 -1.80 10.53
CA LYS A 537 15.26 -3.05 9.81
C LYS A 537 16.65 -3.61 10.10
N PHE A 538 16.70 -4.89 10.40
CA PHE A 538 17.90 -5.70 10.47
C PHE A 538 17.87 -6.75 9.38
N SER A 539 18.95 -6.92 8.66
CA SER A 539 19.09 -7.96 7.64
C SER A 539 20.45 -8.63 7.74
N PHE A 540 20.43 -9.94 7.76
CA PHE A 540 21.61 -10.79 7.70
C PHE A 540 21.58 -11.46 6.34
N ALA A 541 22.51 -11.10 5.47
CA ALA A 541 22.55 -11.61 4.10
C ALA A 541 23.95 -12.03 3.71
N ASN A 542 24.05 -13.16 3.03
CA ASN A 542 25.28 -13.69 2.48
C ASN A 542 25.23 -13.59 0.96
N GLY A 543 26.15 -12.81 0.39
CA GLY A 543 26.27 -12.61 -1.05
C GLY A 543 27.36 -13.52 -1.64
N ILE A 544 27.08 -14.09 -2.82
CA ILE A 544 27.94 -15.03 -3.51
C ILE A 544 28.00 -14.65 -4.99
N PHE A 545 29.20 -14.59 -5.57
CA PHE A 545 29.39 -14.56 -7.02
C PHE A 545 29.25 -15.98 -7.59
N GLU A 546 28.81 -16.10 -8.83
CA GLU A 546 28.54 -17.39 -9.51
C GLU A 546 29.61 -18.46 -9.32
N ASN A 547 30.88 -18.07 -9.38
CA ASN A 547 32.01 -18.97 -9.31
C ASN A 547 32.62 -19.09 -7.90
N GLN A 548 31.93 -18.64 -6.86
CA GLN A 548 32.40 -18.69 -5.48
C GLN A 548 31.61 -19.69 -4.65
N ASN A 549 32.29 -20.39 -3.76
CA ASN A 549 31.65 -21.27 -2.80
C ASN A 549 31.02 -20.45 -1.67
N PHE A 550 29.90 -20.93 -1.15
CA PHE A 550 29.26 -20.36 0.03
C PHE A 550 30.23 -20.31 1.22
N ASN A 551 30.42 -19.14 1.81
CA ASN A 551 31.22 -18.95 3.00
C ASN A 551 30.46 -18.03 4.00
N LEU A 552 30.22 -18.55 5.20
CA LEU A 552 29.55 -17.80 6.26
C LEU A 552 30.27 -16.50 6.64
N SER A 553 31.59 -16.42 6.48
CA SER A 553 32.38 -15.22 6.76
C SER A 553 32.00 -14.03 5.85
N ASN A 554 31.38 -14.29 4.70
CA ASN A 554 30.90 -13.26 3.78
C ASN A 554 29.55 -12.64 4.19
N THR A 555 28.95 -13.13 5.29
CA THR A 555 27.66 -12.60 5.76
C THR A 555 27.81 -11.15 6.18
N LYS A 556 26.96 -10.29 5.61
CA LYS A 556 26.86 -8.88 5.94
C LYS A 556 25.66 -8.64 6.83
N ILE A 557 25.85 -7.76 7.80
CA ILE A 557 24.79 -7.27 8.66
C ILE A 557 24.41 -5.88 8.15
N HIS A 558 23.18 -5.74 7.71
CA HIS A 558 22.64 -4.45 7.28
C HIS A 558 21.68 -3.94 8.34
N LEU A 559 21.90 -2.72 8.80
CA LEU A 559 21.03 -2.00 9.72
C LEU A 559 20.49 -0.75 9.02
N SER A 560 19.19 -0.55 9.04
CA SER A 560 18.60 0.68 8.56
C SER A 560 17.49 1.15 9.50
N LEU A 561 17.48 2.44 9.79
CA LEU A 561 16.41 3.11 10.51
C LEU A 561 15.78 4.15 9.58
N THR A 562 14.52 3.96 9.23
CA THR A 562 13.75 4.96 8.47
C THR A 562 12.89 5.73 9.46
N SER A 563 13.41 6.88 9.90
CA SER A 563 12.73 7.76 10.85
C SER A 563 11.73 8.67 10.14
N ARG A 564 10.58 8.92 10.77
CA ARG A 564 9.57 9.90 10.33
C ARG A 564 9.10 10.69 11.54
N PHE A 565 9.32 11.99 11.52
CA PHE A 565 8.92 12.91 12.60
C PHE A 565 7.81 13.85 12.16
#